data_9ed6ff81d54a79e2745b8df9d471173e
#
_entry.id   9ed6ff81d54a79e2745b8df9d471173e
#
_cell.length_a   1.000
_cell.length_b   1.000
_cell.length_c   1.000
_cell.angle_alpha   90.00
_cell.angle_beta   90.00
_cell.angle_gamma   90.00
#
_symmetry.space_group_name_H-M   'P 1'
#
loop_
_entity.id
_entity.type
_entity.pdbx_description
1 polymer ?
#
loop_
_entity_poly.entity_id
_entity_poly.type
_entity_poly.pdbx_seq_one_letter_code
_entity_poly.pdbx_strand_id
1 'polypeptide(L)'
;MADSKPALVLHLATGGEPLLFALTTEESGKLAGRLTQLVKSGAVETVTTKDDSVVAVNFAHVAAAYIDDLTRKSKVFGLHA
;
A
#
# COMPACT_ATOMS: atom_id res chain seq x y z
N MET A 1 11.06 1.94 -21.51
CA MET A 1 10.87 1.49 -20.15
C MET A 1 9.46 1.81 -19.67
N ALA A 2 8.81 0.84 -19.13
CA ALA A 2 7.45 1.06 -18.65
C ALA A 2 7.45 1.85 -17.35
N ASP A 3 6.52 2.78 -17.25
CA ASP A 3 6.34 3.52 -16.01
C ASP A 3 5.70 2.60 -14.99
N SER A 4 6.25 2.56 -13.80
CA SER A 4 5.63 1.82 -12.74
C SER A 4 4.43 2.61 -12.20
N LYS A 5 3.45 1.89 -11.71
CA LYS A 5 2.26 2.48 -11.12
C LYS A 5 2.09 1.92 -9.73
N PRO A 6 2.91 2.36 -8.80
CA PRO A 6 2.87 1.80 -7.45
C PRO A 6 1.58 2.13 -6.74
N ALA A 7 1.12 1.20 -5.92
CA ALA A 7 -0.08 1.38 -5.14
C ALA A 7 0.12 0.77 -3.77
N LEU A 8 -0.43 1.44 -2.77
CA LEU A 8 -0.50 0.89 -1.44
C LEU A 8 -1.72 0.00 -1.36
N VAL A 9 -1.53 -1.25 -0.99
CA VAL A 9 -2.61 -2.21 -0.86
C VAL A 9 -2.75 -2.56 0.61
N LEU A 10 -3.96 -2.43 1.13
CA LEU A 10 -4.25 -2.69 2.53
C LEU A 10 -5.32 -3.77 2.65
N HIS A 11 -4.98 -4.83 3.37
CA HIS A 11 -5.96 -5.86 3.72
C HIS A 11 -6.36 -5.65 5.16
N LEU A 12 -7.63 -5.33 5.37
CA LEU A 12 -8.12 -5.02 6.71
C LEU A 12 -8.33 -6.29 7.51
N ALA A 13 -8.14 -6.19 8.81
CA ALA A 13 -8.30 -7.33 9.70
C ALA A 13 -9.72 -7.86 9.71
N THR A 14 -10.70 -6.99 9.42
CA THR A 14 -12.10 -7.40 9.37
C THR A 14 -12.47 -8.14 8.10
N GLY A 15 -11.57 -8.20 7.12
CA GLY A 15 -11.85 -8.87 5.86
C GLY A 15 -12.38 -7.90 4.82
N GLY A 16 -13.03 -8.45 3.80
CA GLY A 16 -13.53 -7.64 2.69
C GLY A 16 -12.46 -7.46 1.63
N GLU A 17 -12.78 -6.63 0.65
CA GLU A 17 -11.85 -6.38 -0.45
C GLU A 17 -10.76 -5.43 0.00
N PRO A 18 -9.55 -5.59 -0.55
CA PRO A 18 -8.45 -4.71 -0.17
C PRO A 18 -8.70 -3.29 -0.67
N LEU A 19 -8.12 -2.35 0.06
CA LEU A 19 -8.11 -0.94 -0.34
C LEU A 19 -6.84 -0.69 -1.13
N LEU A 20 -6.98 0.04 -2.25
CA LEU A 20 -5.83 0.38 -3.08
C LEU A 20 -5.73 1.89 -3.22
N PHE A 21 -4.53 2.40 -2.99
CA PHE A 21 -4.26 3.83 -3.12
C PHE A 21 -3.06 4.01 -4.07
N ALA A 22 -3.31 4.66 -5.20
CA ALA A 22 -2.23 4.92 -6.15
C ALA A 22 -1.26 5.94 -5.56
N LEU A 23 0.03 5.66 -5.65
CA LEU A 23 1.07 6.50 -5.09
C LEU A 23 2.04 6.97 -6.17
N THR A 24 2.73 8.08 -5.90
CA THR A 24 3.88 8.42 -6.70
C THR A 24 5.02 7.45 -6.38
N THR A 25 5.97 7.36 -7.28
CA THR A 25 7.13 6.50 -7.03
C THR A 25 7.87 6.93 -5.77
N GLU A 26 7.94 8.23 -5.55
CA GLU A 26 8.64 8.76 -4.39
C GLU A 26 7.92 8.37 -3.09
N GLU A 27 6.60 8.56 -3.05
CA GLU A 27 5.83 8.21 -1.86
C GLU A 27 5.87 6.72 -1.58
N SER A 28 5.80 5.90 -2.64
CA SER A 28 5.84 4.46 -2.45
C SER A 28 7.18 4.00 -1.87
N GLY A 29 8.26 4.63 -2.31
CA GLY A 29 9.58 4.30 -1.78
C GLY A 29 9.72 4.63 -0.31
N LYS A 30 9.20 5.80 0.09
CA LYS A 30 9.24 6.19 1.50
C LYS A 30 8.40 5.26 2.35
N LEU A 31 7.22 4.96 1.87
CA LEU A 31 6.27 4.16 2.64
C LEU A 31 6.72 2.71 2.75
N ALA A 32 7.29 2.17 1.68
CA ALA A 32 7.71 0.77 1.67
C ALA A 32 8.66 0.46 2.82
N GLY A 33 9.55 1.39 3.15
CA GLY A 33 10.50 1.18 4.24
C GLY A 33 9.88 1.29 5.61
N ARG A 34 8.62 1.72 5.71
CA ARG A 34 7.96 1.94 6.99
C ARG A 34 6.79 1.00 7.25
N LEU A 35 6.36 0.24 6.24
CA LEU A 35 5.13 -0.55 6.37
C LEU A 35 5.17 -1.54 7.51
N THR A 36 6.26 -2.29 7.64
CA THR A 36 6.36 -3.27 8.72
C THR A 36 6.20 -2.61 10.08
N GLN A 37 6.85 -1.48 10.26
CA GLN A 37 6.79 -0.77 11.54
C GLN A 37 5.38 -0.22 11.78
N LEU A 38 4.74 0.31 10.75
CA LEU A 38 3.41 0.87 10.89
C LEU A 38 2.40 -0.20 11.26
N VAL A 39 2.45 -1.35 10.59
CA VAL A 39 1.54 -2.44 10.91
C VAL A 39 1.81 -2.97 12.32
N LYS A 40 3.09 -3.09 12.66
CA LYS A 40 3.46 -3.63 13.96
C LYS A 40 3.02 -2.73 15.10
N SER A 41 3.15 -1.42 14.93
CA SER A 41 2.81 -0.47 15.98
C SER A 41 1.34 -0.09 16.00
N GLY A 42 0.64 -0.33 14.89
CA GLY A 42 -0.77 0.07 14.79
C GLY A 42 -0.97 1.57 14.76
N ALA A 43 -0.02 2.29 14.19
CA ALA A 43 -0.05 3.74 14.18
C ALA A 43 -1.01 4.27 13.12
N VAL A 44 -1.39 5.53 13.27
CA VAL A 44 -2.13 6.25 12.24
C VAL A 44 -1.11 7.01 11.41
N GLU A 45 -1.17 6.82 10.10
CA GLU A 45 -0.22 7.47 9.20
C GLU A 45 -0.98 8.16 8.09
N THR A 46 -0.53 9.35 7.73
CA THR A 46 -1.10 10.09 6.61
C THR A 46 -0.35 9.73 5.35
N VAL A 47 -1.11 9.38 4.31
CA VAL A 47 -0.55 8.98 3.02
C VAL A 47 -1.08 9.93 1.96
N THR A 48 -0.18 10.45 1.13
CA THR A 48 -0.57 11.30 0.01
C THR A 48 -0.60 10.44 -1.25
N THR A 49 -1.74 10.43 -1.92
CA THR A 49 -1.91 9.63 -3.11
C THR A 49 -1.42 10.38 -4.35
N LYS A 50 -1.43 9.68 -5.48
CA LYS A 50 -0.92 10.23 -6.73
C LYS A 50 -1.70 11.45 -7.19
N ASP A 51 -2.99 11.52 -6.86
CA ASP A 51 -3.81 12.66 -7.24
C ASP A 51 -3.87 13.73 -6.14
N ASP A 52 -2.90 13.71 -5.24
CA ASP A 52 -2.75 14.67 -4.15
C ASP A 52 -3.85 14.58 -3.09
N SER A 53 -4.56 13.47 -3.04
CA SER A 53 -5.48 13.24 -1.94
C SER A 53 -4.70 12.82 -0.69
N VAL A 54 -5.15 13.28 0.45
CA VAL A 54 -4.52 12.96 1.72
C VAL A 54 -5.40 11.96 2.45
N VAL A 55 -4.85 10.80 2.77
CA VAL A 55 -5.61 9.72 3.40
C VAL A 55 -4.97 9.38 4.73
N ALA A 56 -5.77 9.34 5.78
CA ALA A 56 -5.31 8.88 7.08
C ALA A 56 -5.61 7.39 7.20
N VAL A 57 -4.57 6.59 7.41
CA VAL A 57 -4.71 5.15 7.51
C VAL A 57 -4.43 4.73 8.94
N ASN A 58 -5.37 3.99 9.53
CA ASN A 58 -5.20 3.44 10.86
C ASN A 58 -4.67 2.02 10.74
N PHE A 59 -3.39 1.86 10.93
CA PHE A 59 -2.74 0.56 10.75
C PHE A 59 -3.08 -0.43 11.85
N ALA A 60 -3.76 0.02 12.90
CA ALA A 60 -4.24 -0.91 13.93
C ALA A 60 -5.30 -1.87 13.37
N HIS A 61 -5.95 -1.49 12.28
CA HIS A 61 -6.99 -2.32 11.66
C HIS A 61 -6.51 -2.99 10.37
N VAL A 62 -5.20 -2.96 10.12
CA VAL A 62 -4.63 -3.52 8.89
C VAL A 62 -3.95 -4.84 9.22
N ALA A 63 -4.37 -5.90 8.52
CA ALA A 63 -3.76 -7.21 8.71
C ALA A 63 -2.52 -7.39 7.83
N ALA A 64 -2.54 -6.81 6.63
CA ALA A 64 -1.41 -6.90 5.72
C ALA A 64 -1.36 -5.62 4.87
N ALA A 65 -0.16 -5.16 4.61
CA ALA A 65 0.06 -3.97 3.78
C ALA A 65 1.28 -4.20 2.92
N TYR A 66 1.18 -3.80 1.66
CA TYR A 66 2.32 -3.92 0.75
C TYR A 66 2.18 -2.92 -0.38
N ILE A 67 3.29 -2.72 -1.09
CA ILE A 67 3.31 -1.89 -2.29
C ILE A 67 3.26 -2.83 -3.49
N ASP A 68 2.31 -2.59 -4.38
CA ASP A 68 2.16 -3.36 -5.59
C ASP A 68 2.31 -2.45 -6.78
N ASP A 69 2.47 -3.04 -7.95
CA ASP A 69 2.59 -2.30 -9.20
C ASP A 69 1.33 -2.56 -10.01
N LEU A 70 0.54 -1.51 -10.23
CA LEU A 70 -0.74 -1.65 -10.91
C LEU A 70 -0.59 -2.01 -12.38
N THR A 71 0.62 -1.96 -12.94
CA THR A 71 0.83 -2.42 -14.30
C THR A 71 0.82 -3.93 -14.41
N ARG A 72 0.95 -4.63 -13.28
CA ARG A 72 0.93 -6.09 -13.28
C ARG A 72 -0.49 -6.60 -13.38
N LYS A 73 -0.64 -7.71 -14.06
CA LYS A 73 -1.95 -8.33 -14.20
C LYS A 73 -2.24 -9.33 -13.10
N SER A 74 -1.21 -9.97 -12.59
CA SER A 74 -1.39 -10.96 -11.53
C SER A 74 -1.27 -10.28 -10.18
N LYS A 75 -2.18 -10.64 -9.29
CA LYS A 75 -2.18 -10.14 -7.93
C LYS A 75 -1.86 -11.21 -6.92
N VAL A 76 -1.42 -12.37 -7.38
CA VAL A 76 -1.14 -13.46 -6.46
C VAL A 76 0.25 -13.27 -5.89
N PHE A 77 0.29 -13.06 -4.60
CA PHE A 77 1.50 -12.77 -3.87
C PHE A 77 2.41 -14.00 -3.85
N GLY A 78 3.66 -13.79 -4.24
CA GLY A 78 4.63 -14.86 -4.21
C GLY A 78 4.52 -15.86 -5.35
N LEU A 79 3.61 -15.64 -6.29
CA LEU A 79 3.42 -16.54 -7.39
C LEU A 79 4.33 -16.25 -8.58
N HIS A 80 4.80 -15.06 -8.67
CA HIS A 80 5.70 -14.69 -9.76
C HIS A 80 7.05 -15.33 -9.57
N ALA A 81 7.48 -15.90 -10.60
CA ALA A 81 8.82 -16.46 -10.55
C ALA A 81 9.79 -15.44 -11.11
#